data_e52fd74bd883a618631202b8f7d82028
#
_entry.id   e52fd74bd883a618631202b8f7d82028
#
_cell.length_a   1.000
_cell.length_b   1.000
_cell.length_c   1.000
_cell.angle_alpha   90.00
_cell.angle_beta   90.00
_cell.angle_gamma   90.00
#
_symmetry.space_group_name_H-M   'P 1'
#
loop_
_entity.id
_entity.type
_entity.pdbx_description
1 polymer ?
#
loop_
_entity_poly.entity_id
_entity_poly.type
_entity_poly.pdbx_seq_one_letter_code
_entity_poly.pdbx_strand_id
1 'polypeptide(L)'
;CFYDHLTNEPVVVLSHDNDMRNISKKITAPKWVLGKNKSRLEIVKERCYDIEQNFNLSPFFNKPKKQTNWIKNLKLVTFFHGVHWTGHIFNTYDQIGQQLQWITSTIEGKQVLAFLPAWDGRYYVNYPEHQPDERMGGKVGLKNLIKKAHTLNVKVVLMFGGPNLSNFKFLEEKNMTDAGLKTPYGHSRL
;
A
#
# COMPACT_ATOMS: atom_id res chain seq x y z
N CYS A 1 -15.34 8.89 12.01
CA CYS A 1 -16.47 9.49 12.76
C CYS A 1 -17.72 8.71 12.42
N PHE A 2 -18.48 8.36 13.43
CA PHE A 2 -19.82 7.79 13.31
C PHE A 2 -20.80 8.76 13.96
N TYR A 3 -22.05 8.70 13.52
CA TYR A 3 -23.13 9.38 14.23
C TYR A 3 -23.76 8.38 15.19
N ASP A 4 -23.92 8.77 16.43
CA ASP A 4 -24.71 8.01 17.39
C ASP A 4 -26.19 8.13 16.99
N HIS A 5 -26.81 6.99 16.70
CA HIS A 5 -28.20 6.95 16.26
C HIS A 5 -29.21 7.35 17.33
N LEU A 6 -28.81 7.35 18.61
CA LEU A 6 -29.67 7.73 19.73
C LEU A 6 -29.63 9.22 20.03
N THR A 7 -28.45 9.84 19.90
CA THR A 7 -28.24 11.25 20.21
C THR A 7 -28.14 12.14 18.97
N ASN A 8 -27.93 11.54 17.79
CA ASN A 8 -27.62 12.22 16.53
C ASN A 8 -26.38 13.11 16.61
N GLU A 9 -25.47 12.80 17.55
CA GLU A 9 -24.22 13.52 17.72
C GLU A 9 -23.05 12.79 17.03
N PRO A 10 -22.04 13.53 16.55
CA PRO A 10 -20.85 12.91 15.98
C PRO A 10 -19.98 12.28 17.08
N VAL A 11 -19.69 11.01 16.94
CA VAL A 11 -18.84 10.25 17.87
C VAL A 11 -17.51 9.88 17.22
N VAL A 12 -16.43 10.13 17.94
CA VAL A 12 -15.10 9.66 17.57
C VAL A 12 -14.80 8.38 18.34
N VAL A 13 -14.72 7.28 17.62
CA VAL A 13 -14.34 5.98 18.18
C VAL A 13 -12.87 5.73 17.90
N LEU A 14 -12.12 5.49 18.96
CA LEU A 14 -10.72 5.06 18.91
C LEU A 14 -10.69 3.56 19.15
N SER A 15 -10.26 2.80 18.14
CA SER A 15 -10.16 1.36 18.24
C SER A 15 -8.71 0.89 18.06
N HIS A 16 -8.34 -0.15 18.76
CA HIS A 16 -7.06 -0.83 18.63
C HIS A 16 -7.26 -2.33 18.75
N ASP A 17 -6.88 -3.05 17.71
CA ASP A 17 -6.97 -4.50 17.67
C ASP A 17 -5.62 -5.10 18.11
N ASN A 18 -5.67 -5.95 19.13
CA ASN A 18 -4.52 -6.73 19.57
C ASN A 18 -4.58 -8.15 18.99
N ASP A 19 -3.41 -8.74 18.75
CA ASP A 19 -3.32 -10.16 18.45
C ASP A 19 -3.78 -10.98 19.67
N MET A 20 -4.81 -11.77 19.48
CA MET A 20 -5.42 -12.60 20.53
C MET A 20 -4.45 -13.56 21.21
N ARG A 21 -3.41 -13.99 20.52
CA ARG A 21 -2.37 -14.87 21.09
C ARG A 21 -1.63 -14.23 22.27
N ASN A 22 -1.66 -12.92 22.38
CA ASN A 22 -0.94 -12.17 23.41
C ASN A 22 -1.84 -11.56 24.50
N ILE A 23 -3.16 -11.69 24.40
CA ILE A 23 -4.12 -11.05 25.32
C ILE A 23 -3.89 -11.43 26.77
N SER A 24 -3.54 -12.72 27.05
CA SER A 24 -3.29 -13.19 28.43
C SER A 24 -1.98 -12.67 29.04
N LYS A 25 -1.08 -12.10 28.24
CA LYS A 25 0.25 -11.70 28.71
C LYS A 25 0.35 -10.20 28.94
N LYS A 26 -0.01 -9.39 27.96
CA LYS A 26 0.04 -7.93 28.06
C LYS A 26 -0.71 -7.31 26.90
N ILE A 27 -1.63 -6.41 27.23
CA ILE A 27 -2.26 -5.54 26.23
C ILE A 27 -1.42 -4.27 26.13
N THR A 28 -0.93 -3.97 24.93
CA THR A 28 -0.24 -2.72 24.65
C THR A 28 -1.09 -1.91 23.71
N ALA A 29 -1.70 -0.85 24.22
CA ALA A 29 -2.44 0.09 23.40
C ALA A 29 -1.54 1.23 22.93
N PRO A 30 -1.70 1.74 21.70
CA PRO A 30 -1.00 2.93 21.26
C PRO A 30 -1.42 4.15 22.09
N LYS A 31 -0.51 5.09 22.21
CA LYS A 31 -0.83 6.39 22.80
C LYS A 31 -1.72 7.18 21.86
N TRP A 32 -2.90 7.55 22.31
CA TRP A 32 -3.80 8.45 21.60
C TRP A 32 -3.60 9.88 22.08
N VAL A 33 -3.53 10.81 21.16
CA VAL A 33 -3.41 12.24 21.45
C VAL A 33 -4.56 12.97 20.76
N LEU A 34 -5.42 13.58 21.54
CA LEU A 34 -6.49 14.45 21.07
C LEU A 34 -6.00 15.90 21.09
N GLY A 35 -5.93 16.52 19.93
CA GLY A 35 -5.55 17.93 19.79
C GLY A 35 -6.81 18.80 19.61
N LYS A 36 -6.92 19.88 20.40
CA LYS A 36 -7.93 20.91 20.22
C LYS A 36 -7.29 22.13 19.55
N ASN A 37 -7.99 22.73 18.60
CA ASN A 37 -7.59 23.98 17.93
C ASN A 37 -6.28 23.89 17.10
N LYS A 38 -5.90 22.71 16.62
CA LYS A 38 -4.78 22.54 15.70
C LYS A 38 -5.27 22.44 14.26
N SER A 39 -4.56 23.07 13.35
CA SER A 39 -4.77 22.87 11.90
C SER A 39 -4.37 21.45 11.48
N ARG A 40 -4.94 20.97 10.37
CA ARG A 40 -4.57 19.66 9.80
C ARG A 40 -3.06 19.57 9.52
N LEU A 41 -2.47 20.66 9.04
CA LEU A 41 -1.04 20.69 8.71
C LEU A 41 -0.16 20.56 9.95
N GLU A 42 -0.53 21.19 11.07
CA GLU A 42 0.19 21.07 12.34
C GLU A 42 0.14 19.63 12.85
N ILE A 43 -1.05 18.99 12.81
CA ILE A 43 -1.20 17.59 13.23
C ILE A 43 -0.31 16.66 12.37
N VAL A 44 -0.31 16.86 11.06
CA VAL A 44 0.54 16.06 10.16
C VAL A 44 2.01 16.27 10.44
N LYS A 45 2.46 17.50 10.64
CA LYS A 45 3.87 17.81 10.96
C LYS A 45 4.30 17.18 12.28
N GLU A 46 3.48 17.30 13.32
CA GLU A 46 3.74 16.65 14.63
C GLU A 46 3.85 15.13 14.46
N ARG A 47 2.92 14.53 13.73
CA ARG A 47 2.94 13.09 13.49
C ARG A 47 4.17 12.64 12.70
N CYS A 48 4.57 13.39 11.68
CA CYS A 48 5.81 13.12 10.95
C CYS A 48 7.03 13.20 11.88
N TYR A 49 7.09 14.24 12.71
CA TYR A 49 8.16 14.40 13.68
C TYR A 49 8.21 13.23 14.68
N ASP A 50 7.09 12.82 15.25
CA ASP A 50 7.01 11.67 16.17
C ASP A 50 7.51 10.37 15.51
N ILE A 51 7.13 10.14 14.24
CA ILE A 51 7.58 8.96 13.49
C ILE A 51 9.10 9.04 13.27
N GLU A 52 9.60 10.19 12.84
CA GLU A 52 11.03 10.40 12.61
C GLU A 52 11.84 10.13 13.88
N GLN A 53 11.39 10.61 15.04
CA GLN A 53 12.06 10.39 16.33
C GLN A 53 11.98 8.93 16.78
N ASN A 54 10.78 8.32 16.74
CA ASN A 54 10.57 6.97 17.25
C ASN A 54 11.29 5.90 16.44
N PHE A 55 11.49 6.13 15.16
CA PHE A 55 12.16 5.19 14.25
C PHE A 55 13.56 5.65 13.83
N ASN A 56 14.08 6.72 14.42
CA ASN A 56 15.38 7.31 14.09
C ASN A 56 15.55 7.56 12.59
N LEU A 57 14.49 8.11 11.98
CA LEU A 57 14.48 8.43 10.55
C LEU A 57 15.08 9.80 10.29
N SER A 58 15.73 9.95 9.15
CA SER A 58 16.17 11.27 8.70
C SER A 58 14.96 12.12 8.30
N PRO A 59 14.86 13.39 8.77
CA PRO A 59 13.74 14.25 8.47
C PRO A 59 13.51 14.39 6.96
N PHE A 60 12.30 14.15 6.50
CA PHE A 60 11.96 14.23 5.08
C PHE A 60 12.19 15.63 4.50
N PHE A 61 11.88 16.66 5.28
CA PHE A 61 11.99 18.05 4.86
C PHE A 61 13.42 18.63 5.01
N ASN A 62 14.26 18.07 5.85
CA ASN A 62 15.62 18.54 6.14
C ASN A 62 16.68 17.80 5.32
N LYS A 63 16.54 17.73 4.00
CA LYS A 63 17.53 17.25 3.01
C LYS A 63 18.53 16.21 3.57
N PRO A 64 18.12 15.00 3.90
CA PRO A 64 19.08 13.99 4.29
C PRO A 64 20.02 13.71 3.11
N LYS A 65 21.32 13.67 3.37
CA LYS A 65 22.36 13.42 2.34
C LYS A 65 22.15 12.09 1.57
N LYS A 66 21.36 11.15 2.13
CA LYS A 66 21.09 9.84 1.56
C LYS A 66 19.76 9.71 0.80
N GLN A 67 18.98 10.77 0.68
CA GLN A 67 17.70 10.67 -0.04
C GLN A 67 17.96 10.59 -1.55
N THR A 68 17.37 9.58 -2.20
CA THR A 68 17.48 9.44 -3.65
C THR A 68 16.89 10.66 -4.36
N ASN A 69 17.68 11.31 -5.19
CA ASN A 69 17.33 12.58 -5.83
C ASN A 69 16.03 12.53 -6.65
N TRP A 70 15.67 11.37 -7.18
CA TRP A 70 14.46 11.23 -7.98
C TRP A 70 13.17 11.45 -7.18
N ILE A 71 13.11 11.07 -5.88
CA ILE A 71 11.92 11.27 -5.02
C ILE A 71 11.63 12.77 -4.87
N LYS A 72 12.67 13.59 -4.77
CA LYS A 72 12.52 15.06 -4.64
C LYS A 72 11.92 15.72 -5.88
N ASN A 73 12.07 15.08 -7.03
CA ASN A 73 11.60 15.58 -8.30
C ASN A 73 10.19 15.12 -8.65
N LEU A 74 9.60 14.20 -7.85
CA LEU A 74 8.26 13.70 -8.11
C LEU A 74 7.21 14.80 -8.01
N LYS A 75 6.38 14.91 -9.05
CA LYS A 75 5.21 15.79 -9.11
C LYS A 75 3.90 15.04 -9.27
N LEU A 76 3.99 13.80 -9.79
CA LEU A 76 2.81 12.95 -10.01
C LEU A 76 3.08 11.53 -9.55
N VAL A 77 2.19 11.01 -8.71
CA VAL A 77 2.06 9.59 -8.42
C VAL A 77 0.74 9.15 -9.02
N THR A 78 0.80 8.22 -9.95
CA THR A 78 -0.40 7.67 -10.60
C THR A 78 -0.57 6.20 -10.29
N PHE A 79 -1.82 5.77 -10.13
CA PHE A 79 -2.20 4.41 -9.81
C PHE A 79 -2.82 3.76 -11.04
N PHE A 80 -2.23 2.67 -11.50
CA PHE A 80 -2.76 1.87 -12.60
C PHE A 80 -3.23 0.52 -12.08
N HIS A 81 -4.51 0.42 -11.80
CA HIS A 81 -5.11 -0.84 -11.41
C HIS A 81 -5.04 -1.87 -12.54
N GLY A 82 -4.54 -3.06 -12.21
CA GLY A 82 -4.53 -4.21 -13.09
C GLY A 82 -5.87 -4.96 -13.05
N VAL A 83 -5.94 -6.02 -12.27
CA VAL A 83 -7.12 -6.88 -12.16
C VAL A 83 -7.88 -6.64 -10.86
N HIS A 84 -9.20 -6.54 -10.96
CA HIS A 84 -10.09 -6.48 -9.81
C HIS A 84 -10.25 -7.86 -9.16
N TRP A 85 -10.60 -7.91 -7.89
CA TRP A 85 -10.86 -9.17 -7.18
C TRP A 85 -11.97 -10.02 -7.81
N THR A 86 -12.91 -9.41 -8.55
CA THR A 86 -13.95 -10.11 -9.34
C THR A 86 -13.42 -10.72 -10.63
N GLY A 87 -12.16 -10.47 -10.99
CA GLY A 87 -11.56 -10.90 -12.26
C GLY A 87 -11.68 -9.89 -13.40
N HIS A 88 -12.34 -8.74 -13.19
CA HIS A 88 -12.38 -7.66 -14.18
C HIS A 88 -10.99 -7.05 -14.37
N ILE A 89 -10.60 -6.84 -15.63
CA ILE A 89 -9.32 -6.22 -15.97
C ILE A 89 -9.58 -4.74 -16.24
N PHE A 90 -9.00 -3.88 -15.38
CA PHE A 90 -9.06 -2.44 -15.59
C PHE A 90 -8.09 -2.00 -16.67
N ASN A 91 -6.85 -2.52 -16.61
CA ASN A 91 -5.79 -2.19 -17.55
C ASN A 91 -4.92 -3.41 -17.82
N THR A 92 -4.62 -3.64 -19.09
CA THR A 92 -3.52 -4.51 -19.48
C THR A 92 -2.18 -3.76 -19.36
N TYR A 93 -1.06 -4.47 -19.38
CA TYR A 93 0.26 -3.83 -19.36
C TYR A 93 0.50 -2.93 -20.58
N ASP A 94 -0.04 -3.28 -21.74
CA ASP A 94 0.05 -2.44 -22.94
C ASP A 94 -0.75 -1.13 -22.77
N GLN A 95 -1.98 -1.22 -22.27
CA GLN A 95 -2.80 -0.03 -21.99
C GLN A 95 -2.13 0.90 -20.97
N ILE A 96 -1.52 0.35 -19.91
CA ILE A 96 -0.75 1.15 -18.96
C ILE A 96 0.41 1.84 -19.68
N GLY A 97 1.11 1.13 -20.56
CA GLY A 97 2.18 1.71 -21.35
C GLY A 97 1.73 2.85 -22.26
N GLN A 98 0.55 2.76 -22.85
CA GLN A 98 -0.06 3.84 -23.65
C GLN A 98 -0.43 5.05 -22.79
N GLN A 99 -1.02 4.81 -21.62
CA GLN A 99 -1.36 5.88 -20.66
C GLN A 99 -0.10 6.60 -20.15
N LEU A 100 0.98 5.88 -19.86
CA LEU A 100 2.26 6.48 -19.48
C LEU A 100 2.82 7.37 -20.59
N GLN A 101 2.72 6.94 -21.85
CA GLN A 101 3.16 7.74 -22.98
C GLN A 101 2.32 9.03 -23.11
N TRP A 102 1.01 8.95 -22.89
CA TRP A 102 0.14 10.11 -22.88
C TRP A 102 0.49 11.07 -21.72
N ILE A 103 0.68 10.57 -20.50
CA ILE A 103 1.05 11.39 -19.35
C ILE A 103 2.39 12.10 -19.60
N THR A 104 3.35 11.40 -20.17
CA THR A 104 4.70 11.95 -20.40
C THR A 104 4.78 12.92 -21.57
N SER A 105 3.73 13.07 -22.37
CA SER A 105 3.61 14.17 -23.32
C SER A 105 3.40 15.55 -22.66
N THR A 106 2.94 15.54 -21.40
CA THR A 106 2.65 16.77 -20.63
C THR A 106 3.59 16.97 -19.44
N ILE A 107 4.00 15.86 -18.78
CA ILE A 107 4.84 15.89 -17.58
C ILE A 107 6.11 15.10 -17.87
N GLU A 108 7.27 15.65 -17.54
CA GLU A 108 8.55 14.94 -17.68
C GLU A 108 8.52 13.61 -16.91
N GLY A 109 8.84 12.50 -17.57
CA GLY A 109 8.74 11.17 -16.97
C GLY A 109 9.53 10.99 -15.67
N LYS A 110 10.68 11.69 -15.52
CA LYS A 110 11.46 11.69 -14.25
C LYS A 110 10.70 12.24 -13.04
N GLN A 111 9.57 12.92 -13.28
CA GLN A 111 8.69 13.50 -12.26
C GLN A 111 7.46 12.62 -11.99
N VAL A 112 7.37 11.46 -12.66
CA VAL A 112 6.22 10.55 -12.59
C VAL A 112 6.62 9.25 -11.91
N LEU A 113 5.80 8.82 -10.96
CA LEU A 113 5.83 7.48 -10.36
C LEU A 113 4.55 6.74 -10.74
N ALA A 114 4.69 5.63 -11.42
CA ALA A 114 3.61 4.71 -11.72
C ALA A 114 3.54 3.61 -10.65
N PHE A 115 2.50 3.59 -9.87
CA PHE A 115 2.23 2.54 -8.89
C PHE A 115 1.20 1.57 -9.47
N LEU A 116 1.53 0.28 -9.49
CA LEU A 116 0.74 -0.76 -10.10
C LEU A 116 0.16 -1.72 -9.03
N PRO A 117 -1.01 -1.42 -8.47
CA PRO A 117 -1.73 -2.39 -7.66
C PRO A 117 -2.34 -3.48 -8.55
N ALA A 118 -2.44 -4.68 -8.00
CA ALA A 118 -3.03 -5.85 -8.68
C ALA A 118 -2.43 -6.16 -10.07
N TRP A 119 -1.13 -5.93 -10.22
CA TRP A 119 -0.35 -6.28 -11.41
C TRP A 119 -0.21 -7.79 -11.59
N ASP A 120 -0.31 -8.54 -10.51
CA ASP A 120 -0.18 -10.00 -10.43
C ASP A 120 -1.54 -10.72 -10.50
N GLY A 121 -2.59 -10.04 -10.93
CA GLY A 121 -3.89 -10.61 -11.18
C GLY A 121 -4.89 -10.58 -10.05
N ARG A 122 -4.49 -10.30 -8.80
CA ARG A 122 -5.42 -10.20 -7.69
C ARG A 122 -4.93 -9.31 -6.56
N TYR A 123 -5.82 -8.53 -6.01
CA TYR A 123 -5.65 -7.89 -4.74
C TYR A 123 -5.34 -8.91 -3.66
N TYR A 124 -4.09 -8.91 -3.17
CA TYR A 124 -3.65 -9.58 -1.94
C TYR A 124 -3.73 -11.11 -1.90
N VAL A 125 -4.33 -11.77 -2.91
CA VAL A 125 -4.60 -13.22 -2.84
C VAL A 125 -3.42 -14.07 -3.29
N ASN A 126 -2.48 -13.51 -4.05
CA ASN A 126 -1.32 -14.24 -4.56
C ASN A 126 -0.08 -14.12 -3.64
N TYR A 127 -0.22 -13.48 -2.51
CA TYR A 127 0.89 -13.40 -1.56
C TYR A 127 1.20 -14.80 -1.00
N PRO A 128 2.47 -15.22 -0.95
CA PRO A 128 3.67 -14.50 -1.37
C PRO A 128 4.14 -14.79 -2.82
N GLU A 129 3.39 -15.54 -3.59
CA GLU A 129 3.76 -15.96 -4.95
C GLU A 129 3.25 -14.97 -6.00
N HIS A 130 3.94 -13.85 -6.13
CA HIS A 130 3.59 -12.83 -7.11
C HIS A 130 4.09 -13.21 -8.51
N GLN A 131 3.18 -13.38 -9.45
CA GLN A 131 3.47 -13.64 -10.86
C GLN A 131 2.68 -12.67 -11.75
N PRO A 132 3.27 -12.16 -12.86
CA PRO A 132 2.54 -11.34 -13.80
C PRO A 132 1.30 -12.07 -14.34
N ASP A 133 0.14 -11.39 -14.29
CA ASP A 133 -1.12 -12.00 -14.74
C ASP A 133 -1.12 -12.17 -16.27
N GLU A 134 -1.42 -13.39 -16.72
CA GLU A 134 -1.43 -13.73 -18.16
C GLU A 134 -2.47 -12.95 -18.93
N ARG A 135 -3.61 -12.62 -18.31
CA ARG A 135 -4.70 -11.85 -18.92
C ARG A 135 -4.32 -10.39 -19.15
N MET A 136 -3.35 -9.88 -18.38
CA MET A 136 -2.79 -8.54 -18.58
C MET A 136 -1.66 -8.51 -19.62
N GLY A 137 -1.20 -9.66 -20.10
CA GLY A 137 -0.09 -9.81 -21.04
C GLY A 137 1.11 -10.57 -20.48
N GLY A 138 0.96 -11.18 -19.30
CA GLY A 138 1.93 -12.08 -18.69
C GLY A 138 3.30 -11.45 -18.46
N LYS A 139 4.29 -12.31 -18.28
CA LYS A 139 5.67 -11.91 -18.01
C LYS A 139 6.28 -11.07 -19.14
N VAL A 140 5.93 -11.36 -20.38
CA VAL A 140 6.41 -10.61 -21.55
C VAL A 140 5.82 -9.20 -21.57
N GLY A 141 4.52 -9.09 -21.34
CA GLY A 141 3.81 -7.81 -21.29
C GLY A 141 4.35 -6.90 -20.19
N LEU A 142 4.53 -7.42 -18.96
CA LEU A 142 5.13 -6.67 -17.86
C LEU A 142 6.55 -6.20 -18.19
N LYS A 143 7.37 -7.08 -18.75
CA LYS A 143 8.74 -6.72 -19.18
C LYS A 143 8.75 -5.59 -20.20
N ASN A 144 7.83 -5.61 -21.15
CA ASN A 144 7.70 -4.57 -22.17
C ASN A 144 7.22 -3.24 -21.56
N LEU A 145 6.23 -3.28 -20.65
CA LEU A 145 5.79 -2.12 -19.88
C LEU A 145 6.97 -1.47 -19.13
N ILE A 146 7.75 -2.27 -18.40
CA ILE A 146 8.89 -1.75 -17.62
C ILE A 146 9.94 -1.12 -18.55
N LYS A 147 10.25 -1.76 -19.68
CA LYS A 147 11.17 -1.19 -20.68
C LYS A 147 10.64 0.15 -21.22
N LYS A 148 9.35 0.22 -21.59
CA LYS A 148 8.71 1.43 -22.08
C LYS A 148 8.74 2.55 -21.02
N ALA A 149 8.41 2.23 -19.76
CA ALA A 149 8.50 3.18 -18.67
C ALA A 149 9.92 3.73 -18.48
N HIS A 150 10.95 2.87 -18.55
CA HIS A 150 12.34 3.32 -18.47
C HIS A 150 12.73 4.23 -19.65
N THR A 151 12.29 3.93 -20.88
CA THR A 151 12.52 4.82 -22.03
C THR A 151 11.86 6.19 -21.84
N LEU A 152 10.72 6.24 -21.16
CA LEU A 152 10.03 7.46 -20.79
C LEU A 152 10.60 8.12 -19.52
N ASN A 153 11.63 7.56 -18.88
CA ASN A 153 12.18 7.97 -17.58
C ASN A 153 11.17 7.90 -16.41
N VAL A 154 10.09 7.12 -16.54
CA VAL A 154 9.09 6.92 -15.48
C VAL A 154 9.57 5.86 -14.49
N LYS A 155 9.39 6.12 -13.21
CA LYS A 155 9.60 5.13 -12.15
C LYS A 155 8.36 4.26 -11.99
N VAL A 156 8.57 2.93 -11.92
CA VAL A 156 7.48 1.96 -11.71
C VAL A 156 7.67 1.28 -10.37
N VAL A 157 6.61 1.20 -9.61
CA VAL A 157 6.55 0.47 -8.34
C VAL A 157 5.41 -0.52 -8.41
N LEU A 158 5.73 -1.77 -8.17
CA LEU A 158 4.75 -2.85 -8.07
C LEU A 158 4.27 -2.96 -6.63
N MET A 159 2.98 -3.19 -6.44
CA MET A 159 2.42 -3.47 -5.13
C MET A 159 2.71 -4.90 -4.74
N PHE A 160 3.37 -5.10 -3.62
CA PHE A 160 3.63 -6.41 -3.04
C PHE A 160 2.94 -6.57 -1.70
N GLY A 161 2.32 -7.72 -1.52
CA GLY A 161 1.78 -8.14 -0.24
C GLY A 161 0.54 -7.41 0.21
N GLY A 162 -0.28 -8.17 0.90
CA GLY A 162 -1.24 -7.70 1.86
C GLY A 162 -1.06 -8.58 3.08
N PRO A 163 -0.68 -8.03 4.23
CA PRO A 163 -0.44 -8.86 5.43
C PRO A 163 -1.69 -9.59 5.90
N ASN A 164 -2.83 -9.30 5.30
CA ASN A 164 -4.13 -9.78 5.75
C ASN A 164 -4.68 -10.96 4.92
N LEU A 165 -4.09 -11.24 3.76
CA LEU A 165 -4.62 -12.27 2.86
C LEU A 165 -3.43 -13.02 2.23
N SER A 166 -3.20 -14.23 2.66
CA SER A 166 -2.27 -15.14 1.99
C SER A 166 -3.03 -16.31 1.41
N ASN A 167 -2.48 -16.89 0.34
CA ASN A 167 -3.02 -18.12 -0.23
C ASN A 167 -2.97 -19.22 0.83
N PHE A 168 -4.14 -19.64 1.34
CA PHE A 168 -4.24 -20.64 2.40
C PHE A 168 -3.57 -21.95 1.98
N LYS A 169 -3.76 -22.37 0.73
CA LYS A 169 -3.12 -23.58 0.19
C LYS A 169 -1.59 -23.49 0.27
N PHE A 170 -1.01 -22.33 -0.03
CA PHE A 170 0.42 -22.11 0.12
C PHE A 170 0.86 -22.24 1.59
N LEU A 171 0.09 -21.68 2.52
CA LEU A 171 0.40 -21.78 3.95
C LEU A 171 0.35 -23.24 4.44
N GLU A 172 -0.62 -24.04 3.95
CA GLU A 172 -0.69 -25.46 4.25
C GLU A 172 0.52 -26.23 3.69
N GLU A 173 0.85 -26.02 2.41
CA GLU A 173 1.98 -26.67 1.75
C GLU A 173 3.34 -26.34 2.43
N LYS A 174 3.44 -25.19 3.07
CA LYS A 174 4.65 -24.74 3.79
C LYS A 174 4.61 -24.96 5.29
N ASN A 175 3.57 -25.63 5.82
CA ASN A 175 3.35 -25.80 7.26
C ASN A 175 3.36 -24.44 8.04
N MET A 176 2.82 -23.39 7.44
CA MET A 176 2.81 -22.02 7.98
C MET A 176 1.41 -21.56 8.41
N THR A 177 0.46 -22.45 8.54
CA THR A 177 -0.94 -22.10 8.92
C THR A 177 -1.03 -21.40 10.27
N ASP A 178 -0.09 -21.66 11.17
CA ASP A 178 -0.04 -20.99 12.48
C ASP A 178 0.57 -19.58 12.44
N ALA A 179 1.18 -19.18 11.33
CA ALA A 179 1.69 -17.83 11.15
C ALA A 179 0.58 -16.80 10.82
N GLY A 180 -0.62 -17.26 10.46
CA GLY A 180 -1.77 -16.42 10.16
C GLY A 180 -2.40 -15.79 11.41
N LEU A 181 -2.94 -14.58 11.27
CA LEU A 181 -3.78 -13.97 12.31
C LEU A 181 -5.02 -14.83 12.53
N LYS A 182 -5.36 -15.06 13.78
CA LYS A 182 -6.55 -15.83 14.16
C LYS A 182 -7.59 -14.92 14.80
N THR A 183 -8.86 -15.21 14.53
CA THR A 183 -9.97 -14.59 15.25
C THR A 183 -9.96 -15.01 16.73
N PRO A 184 -10.72 -14.35 17.61
CA PRO A 184 -10.91 -14.78 19.00
C PRO A 184 -11.33 -16.24 19.17
N TYR A 185 -11.98 -16.78 18.18
CA TYR A 185 -12.46 -18.16 18.16
C TYR A 185 -11.49 -19.16 17.51
N GLY A 186 -10.25 -18.75 17.24
CA GLY A 186 -9.21 -19.59 16.66
C GLY A 186 -9.28 -19.77 15.14
N HIS A 187 -10.26 -19.16 14.46
CA HIS A 187 -10.34 -19.22 12.99
C HIS A 187 -9.29 -18.33 12.35
N SER A 188 -8.62 -18.81 11.31
CA SER A 188 -7.70 -18.01 10.51
C SER A 188 -8.48 -16.86 9.84
N ARG A 189 -7.98 -15.64 9.94
CA ARG A 189 -8.41 -14.53 9.08
C ARG A 189 -7.79 -14.75 7.70
N LEU A 190 -8.62 -15.14 6.77
CA LEU A 190 -8.30 -15.21 5.35
C LEU A 190 -8.52 -13.85 4.70
#